data_0413f2da601aa10380a4e089ebcc634e
#
_entry.id   0413f2da601aa10380a4e089ebcc634e
#
_cell.length_a   1.000
_cell.length_b   1.000
_cell.length_c   1.000
_cell.angle_alpha   90.00
_cell.angle_beta   90.00
_cell.angle_gamma   90.00
#
_symmetry.space_group_name_H-M   'P 1'
#
loop_
_entity.id
_entity.type
_entity.pdbx_description
1 polymer ?
#
loop_
_entity_poly.entity_id
_entity_poly.type
_entity_poly.pdbx_seq_one_letter_code
_entity_poly.pdbx_strand_id
1 'polypeptide(L)'
;MTGIHVKEGNLFVENILGAELAKKYGTPAFIYSSEVIRNNYALYSNQKREDDLICYAVKANSNLNILKMLVDIGSGFDVVSGNELKKCLLAGADKNKIVFSGVAKSEEEITHAIENEILSCLLYTSPSPRDRTRSRMPSSA
;
A
#
# COMPACT_ATOMS: atom_id res chain seq x y z
N MET A 1 -15.25 -16.86 10.48
CA MET A 1 -16.16 -16.32 9.46
C MET A 1 -15.43 -15.17 8.79
N THR A 2 -15.61 -14.97 7.50
CA THR A 2 -15.01 -13.82 6.78
C THR A 2 -15.59 -12.53 7.34
N GLY A 3 -14.79 -11.50 7.51
CA GLY A 3 -15.17 -10.24 8.17
C GLY A 3 -16.42 -9.52 7.64
N ILE A 4 -16.94 -9.91 6.44
CA ILE A 4 -18.22 -9.43 5.89
C ILE A 4 -19.07 -10.64 5.54
N HIS A 5 -20.28 -10.73 6.12
CA HIS A 5 -21.16 -11.88 5.93
C HIS A 5 -22.64 -11.52 6.11
N VAL A 6 -23.52 -12.37 5.63
CA VAL A 6 -24.96 -12.27 5.81
C VAL A 6 -25.40 -13.34 6.79
N LYS A 7 -26.16 -12.96 7.82
CA LYS A 7 -26.78 -13.86 8.79
C LYS A 7 -28.24 -13.45 8.99
N GLU A 8 -29.14 -14.41 8.83
CA GLU A 8 -30.61 -14.19 8.98
C GLU A 8 -31.14 -12.98 8.16
N GLY A 9 -30.63 -12.85 6.91
CA GLY A 9 -30.99 -11.74 6.02
C GLY A 9 -30.36 -10.38 6.34
N ASN A 10 -29.53 -10.28 7.38
CA ASN A 10 -28.84 -9.06 7.77
C ASN A 10 -27.36 -9.10 7.40
N LEU A 11 -26.85 -7.98 6.88
CA LEU A 11 -25.43 -7.79 6.59
C LEU A 11 -24.67 -7.46 7.87
N PHE A 12 -23.57 -8.18 8.11
CA PHE A 12 -22.62 -7.89 9.18
C PHE A 12 -21.24 -7.58 8.62
N VAL A 13 -20.57 -6.64 9.25
CA VAL A 13 -19.14 -6.39 9.10
C VAL A 13 -18.48 -6.73 10.43
N GLU A 14 -17.70 -7.83 10.41
CA GLU A 14 -17.22 -8.47 11.64
C GLU A 14 -18.41 -8.82 12.56
N ASN A 15 -18.51 -8.20 13.73
CA ASN A 15 -19.62 -8.44 14.66
C ASN A 15 -20.63 -7.27 14.70
N ILE A 16 -20.54 -6.33 13.77
CA ILE A 16 -21.38 -5.12 13.77
C ILE A 16 -22.43 -5.21 12.66
N LEU A 17 -23.68 -4.94 13.00
CA LEU A 17 -24.78 -4.93 12.04
C LEU A 17 -24.58 -3.78 11.02
N GLY A 18 -24.65 -4.07 9.72
CA GLY A 18 -24.50 -3.06 8.67
C GLY A 18 -25.50 -1.91 8.78
N ALA A 19 -26.74 -2.17 9.22
CA ALA A 19 -27.74 -1.14 9.45
C ALA A 19 -27.33 -0.16 10.58
N GLU A 20 -26.65 -0.63 11.63
CA GLU A 20 -26.12 0.23 12.69
C GLU A 20 -24.99 1.12 12.17
N LEU A 21 -24.11 0.57 11.33
CA LEU A 21 -23.06 1.35 10.67
C LEU A 21 -23.65 2.43 9.77
N ALA A 22 -24.65 2.08 8.95
CA ALA A 22 -25.35 3.03 8.10
C ALA A 22 -26.06 4.14 8.91
N LYS A 23 -26.69 3.79 10.03
CA LYS A 23 -27.32 4.77 10.92
C LYS A 23 -26.33 5.71 11.59
N LYS A 24 -25.16 5.18 11.98
CA LYS A 24 -24.14 5.95 12.72
C LYS A 24 -23.31 6.85 11.80
N TYR A 25 -22.95 6.36 10.62
CA TYR A 25 -21.99 7.03 9.73
C TYR A 25 -22.62 7.59 8.45
N GLY A 26 -23.89 7.29 8.19
CA GLY A 26 -24.59 7.66 6.96
C GLY A 26 -24.29 6.72 5.78
N THR A 27 -24.95 7.00 4.67
CA THR A 27 -24.78 6.30 3.39
C THR A 27 -24.73 7.33 2.25
N PRO A 28 -23.94 7.10 1.17
CA PRO A 28 -23.05 5.94 0.95
C PRO A 28 -21.79 5.99 1.83
N ALA A 29 -21.27 4.83 2.21
CA ALA A 29 -20.04 4.71 3.00
C ALA A 29 -19.20 3.50 2.55
N PHE A 30 -17.87 3.67 2.51
CA PHE A 30 -16.93 2.57 2.35
C PHE A 30 -16.54 2.03 3.72
N ILE A 31 -16.71 0.72 3.91
CA ILE A 31 -16.39 0.03 5.16
C ILE A 31 -15.33 -1.02 4.89
N TYR A 32 -14.28 -1.01 5.71
CA TYR A 32 -13.17 -1.95 5.64
C TYR A 32 -13.13 -2.79 6.91
N SER A 33 -13.04 -4.11 6.74
CA SER A 33 -12.86 -5.03 7.86
C SER A 33 -11.37 -5.17 8.20
N SER A 34 -11.03 -4.87 9.43
CA SER A 34 -9.66 -5.03 9.94
C SER A 34 -9.27 -6.51 10.00
N GLU A 35 -10.22 -7.38 10.33
CA GLU A 35 -10.02 -8.83 10.35
C GLU A 35 -9.65 -9.37 8.97
N VAL A 36 -10.38 -8.96 7.91
CA VAL A 36 -10.09 -9.40 6.53
C VAL A 36 -8.70 -8.96 6.09
N ILE A 37 -8.32 -7.69 6.37
CA ILE A 37 -7.02 -7.18 5.99
C ILE A 37 -5.90 -7.95 6.71
N ARG A 38 -6.03 -8.20 8.03
CA ARG A 38 -5.05 -8.98 8.80
C ARG A 38 -4.94 -10.41 8.30
N ASN A 39 -6.07 -11.06 8.04
CA ASN A 39 -6.10 -12.43 7.56
C ASN A 39 -5.47 -12.56 6.16
N ASN A 40 -5.76 -11.62 5.26
CA ASN A 40 -5.14 -11.58 3.93
C ASN A 40 -3.62 -11.37 4.02
N TYR A 41 -3.15 -10.47 4.88
CA TYR A 41 -1.72 -10.29 5.11
C TYR A 41 -1.08 -11.57 5.66
N ALA A 42 -1.75 -12.25 6.60
CA ALA A 42 -1.26 -13.49 7.20
C ALA A 42 -1.08 -14.63 6.19
N LEU A 43 -1.89 -14.70 5.12
CA LEU A 43 -1.72 -15.68 4.05
C LEU A 43 -0.34 -15.58 3.39
N TYR A 44 0.19 -14.37 3.24
CA TYR A 44 1.52 -14.14 2.68
C TYR A 44 2.61 -14.28 3.75
N SER A 45 2.40 -13.68 4.93
CA SER A 45 3.43 -13.65 5.99
C SER A 45 3.75 -15.03 6.53
N ASN A 46 2.79 -15.96 6.53
CA ASN A 46 3.00 -17.34 6.95
C ASN A 46 3.82 -18.18 5.95
N GLN A 47 3.98 -17.69 4.71
CA GLN A 47 4.72 -18.37 3.64
C GLN A 47 6.07 -17.72 3.35
N LYS A 48 6.33 -16.53 3.91
CA LYS A 48 7.57 -15.80 3.66
C LYS A 48 8.77 -16.45 4.36
N ARG A 49 9.96 -16.33 3.75
CA ARG A 49 11.23 -16.65 4.40
C ARG A 49 11.60 -15.54 5.39
N GLU A 50 12.57 -15.77 6.24
CA GLU A 50 13.00 -14.82 7.26
C GLU A 50 13.39 -13.46 6.68
N ASP A 51 14.12 -13.46 5.57
CA ASP A 51 14.62 -12.25 4.91
C ASP A 51 13.62 -11.60 3.92
N ASP A 52 12.46 -12.22 3.66
CA ASP A 52 11.48 -11.68 2.74
C ASP A 52 10.71 -10.52 3.39
N LEU A 53 10.54 -9.42 2.65
CA LEU A 53 9.72 -8.28 3.04
C LEU A 53 8.44 -8.24 2.21
N ILE A 54 7.29 -8.24 2.88
CA ILE A 54 5.99 -8.05 2.23
C ILE A 54 5.64 -6.58 2.30
N CYS A 55 5.56 -5.93 1.15
CA CYS A 55 5.22 -4.52 1.05
C CYS A 55 3.77 -4.33 0.57
N TYR A 56 3.00 -3.60 1.36
CA TYR A 56 1.67 -3.17 0.97
C TYR A 56 1.75 -2.00 -0.02
N ALA A 57 1.07 -2.14 -1.17
CA ALA A 57 1.00 -1.07 -2.17
C ALA A 57 0.02 0.02 -1.70
N VAL A 58 0.56 1.16 -1.28
CA VAL A 58 -0.21 2.26 -0.64
C VAL A 58 -1.24 2.88 -1.57
N LYS A 59 -1.00 2.84 -2.89
CA LYS A 59 -1.94 3.29 -3.91
C LYS A 59 -3.31 2.59 -3.85
N ALA A 60 -3.40 1.39 -3.27
CA ALA A 60 -4.66 0.67 -3.12
C ALA A 60 -5.59 1.35 -2.11
N ASN A 61 -5.06 1.78 -0.96
CA ASN A 61 -5.76 2.59 0.03
C ASN A 61 -4.75 3.25 0.99
N SER A 62 -4.66 4.56 0.94
CA SER A 62 -3.74 5.34 1.76
C SER A 62 -4.37 5.90 3.04
N ASN A 63 -5.46 5.29 3.55
CA ASN A 63 -6.07 5.67 4.83
C ASN A 63 -5.10 5.41 5.98
N LEU A 64 -4.85 6.42 6.82
CA LEU A 64 -3.86 6.34 7.90
C LEU A 64 -4.15 5.23 8.92
N ASN A 65 -5.43 4.93 9.21
CA ASN A 65 -5.78 3.85 10.13
C ASN A 65 -5.44 2.47 9.55
N ILE A 66 -5.62 2.29 8.23
CA ILE A 66 -5.22 1.06 7.53
C ILE A 66 -3.69 0.93 7.53
N LEU A 67 -2.97 2.03 7.20
CA LEU A 67 -1.51 2.03 7.22
C LEU A 67 -0.97 1.71 8.61
N LYS A 68 -1.53 2.34 9.66
CA LYS A 68 -1.11 2.07 11.04
C LYS A 68 -1.35 0.61 11.43
N MET A 69 -2.51 0.04 11.09
CA MET A 69 -2.78 -1.37 11.36
C MET A 69 -1.80 -2.29 10.62
N LEU A 70 -1.39 -1.95 9.40
CA LEU A 70 -0.39 -2.70 8.63
C LEU A 70 1.01 -2.55 9.25
N VAL A 71 1.35 -1.38 9.78
CA VAL A 71 2.59 -1.18 10.58
C VAL A 71 2.60 -2.12 11.79
N ASP A 72 1.49 -2.16 12.54
CA ASP A 72 1.36 -2.98 13.76
C ASP A 72 1.55 -4.48 13.51
N ILE A 73 1.24 -4.96 12.28
CA ILE A 73 1.47 -6.35 11.88
C ILE A 73 2.77 -6.59 11.12
N GLY A 74 3.65 -5.58 11.06
CA GLY A 74 5.00 -5.71 10.52
C GLY A 74 5.14 -5.61 9.00
N SER A 75 4.13 -5.10 8.29
CA SER A 75 4.19 -4.86 6.85
C SER A 75 5.26 -3.82 6.49
N GLY A 76 5.90 -4.02 5.33
CA GLY A 76 6.53 -2.96 4.59
C GLY A 76 5.52 -2.22 3.71
N PHE A 77 5.99 -1.19 2.99
CA PHE A 77 5.15 -0.35 2.14
C PHE A 77 5.82 -0.09 0.79
N ASP A 78 5.03 -0.18 -0.27
CA ASP A 78 5.41 0.28 -1.60
C ASP A 78 4.67 1.57 -1.90
N VAL A 79 5.42 2.67 -2.03
CA VAL A 79 4.90 4.02 -2.27
C VAL A 79 5.28 4.51 -3.67
N VAL A 80 4.40 5.25 -4.31
CA VAL A 80 4.59 5.78 -5.66
C VAL A 80 4.60 7.31 -5.71
N SER A 81 4.42 7.98 -4.58
CA SER A 81 4.48 9.44 -4.46
C SER A 81 5.00 9.90 -3.09
N GLY A 82 5.51 11.13 -3.03
CA GLY A 82 5.98 11.73 -1.77
C GLY A 82 4.86 11.88 -0.73
N ASN A 83 3.60 12.06 -1.15
CA ASN A 83 2.47 12.11 -0.23
C ASN A 83 2.16 10.75 0.40
N GLU A 84 2.28 9.66 -0.36
CA GLU A 84 2.16 8.31 0.19
C GLU A 84 3.29 8.00 1.17
N LEU A 85 4.53 8.40 0.86
CA LEU A 85 5.66 8.30 1.77
C LEU A 85 5.40 9.04 3.08
N LYS A 86 4.97 10.30 3.02
CA LYS A 86 4.62 11.09 4.21
C LYS A 86 3.56 10.41 5.07
N LYS A 87 2.51 9.83 4.45
CA LYS A 87 1.46 9.10 5.17
C LYS A 87 2.00 7.84 5.86
N CYS A 88 2.89 7.08 5.21
CA CYS A 88 3.52 5.92 5.82
C CYS A 88 4.36 6.30 7.05
N LEU A 89 5.17 7.34 6.94
CA LEU A 89 5.95 7.86 8.05
C LEU A 89 5.07 8.36 9.20
N LEU A 90 3.97 9.08 8.89
CA LEU A 90 2.98 9.52 9.89
C LEU A 90 2.27 8.33 10.57
N ALA A 91 2.07 7.23 9.86
CA ALA A 91 1.51 6.00 10.43
C ALA A 91 2.49 5.24 11.32
N GLY A 92 3.77 5.65 11.36
CA GLY A 92 4.83 5.01 12.14
C GLY A 92 5.54 3.87 11.42
N ALA A 93 5.52 3.87 10.09
CA ALA A 93 6.22 2.85 9.30
C ALA A 93 7.75 2.93 9.51
N ASP A 94 8.38 1.76 9.64
CA ASP A 94 9.83 1.65 9.63
C ASP A 94 10.36 2.03 8.24
N LYS A 95 11.18 3.07 8.18
CA LYS A 95 11.75 3.59 6.94
C LYS A 95 12.57 2.53 6.17
N ASN A 96 13.20 1.58 6.85
CA ASN A 96 13.92 0.47 6.22
C ASN A 96 12.99 -0.55 5.55
N LYS A 97 11.68 -0.45 5.77
CA LYS A 97 10.64 -1.29 5.18
C LYS A 97 9.78 -0.54 4.15
N ILE A 98 10.23 0.63 3.70
CA ILE A 98 9.53 1.40 2.67
C ILE A 98 10.33 1.36 1.37
N VAL A 99 9.66 1.03 0.28
CA VAL A 99 10.20 1.03 -1.08
C VAL A 99 9.50 2.12 -1.90
N PHE A 100 10.25 3.04 -2.49
CA PHE A 100 9.70 4.07 -3.35
C PHE A 100 9.85 3.67 -4.82
N SER A 101 8.81 3.05 -5.39
CA SER A 101 8.83 2.44 -6.72
C SER A 101 8.28 3.34 -7.85
N GLY A 102 7.68 4.48 -7.55
CA GLY A 102 7.04 5.38 -8.51
C GLY A 102 7.94 5.77 -9.70
N VAL A 103 7.36 5.87 -10.89
CA VAL A 103 8.07 6.13 -12.15
C VAL A 103 8.33 7.62 -12.43
N ALA A 104 7.53 8.52 -11.88
CA ALA A 104 7.59 9.98 -12.13
C ALA A 104 7.89 10.73 -10.84
N LYS A 105 9.05 10.44 -10.23
CA LYS A 105 9.48 11.13 -9.01
C LYS A 105 9.98 12.51 -9.35
N SER A 106 9.51 13.53 -8.64
CA SER A 106 10.10 14.87 -8.69
C SER A 106 11.44 14.89 -7.94
N GLU A 107 12.25 15.91 -8.19
CA GLU A 107 13.51 16.13 -7.49
C GLU A 107 13.30 16.28 -5.97
N GLU A 108 12.23 16.99 -5.58
CA GLU A 108 11.85 17.13 -4.16
C GLU A 108 11.47 15.79 -3.52
N GLU A 109 10.75 14.93 -4.24
CA GLU A 109 10.36 13.59 -3.74
C GLU A 109 11.58 12.68 -3.59
N ILE A 110 12.53 12.75 -4.53
CA ILE A 110 13.80 12.02 -4.46
C ILE A 110 14.61 12.51 -3.27
N THR A 111 14.77 13.83 -3.12
CA THR A 111 15.50 14.42 -2.00
C THR A 111 14.89 13.99 -0.66
N HIS A 112 13.57 14.08 -0.54
CA HIS A 112 12.87 13.65 0.68
C HIS A 112 13.05 12.15 0.98
N ALA A 113 13.07 11.30 -0.04
CA ALA A 113 13.32 9.87 0.13
C ALA A 113 14.76 9.61 0.61
N ILE A 114 15.75 10.31 0.04
CA ILE A 114 17.17 10.19 0.43
C ILE A 114 17.38 10.67 1.88
N GLU A 115 16.82 11.82 2.24
CA GLU A 115 16.91 12.37 3.60
C GLU A 115 16.32 11.42 4.67
N ASN A 116 15.34 10.62 4.28
CA ASN A 116 14.74 9.60 5.15
C ASN A 116 15.38 8.21 4.99
N GLU A 117 16.42 8.07 4.18
CA GLU A 117 17.12 6.79 3.93
C GLU A 117 16.18 5.70 3.37
N ILE A 118 15.18 6.12 2.57
CA ILE A 118 14.19 5.20 1.98
C ILE A 118 14.81 4.44 0.81
N LEU A 119 14.56 3.13 0.71
CA LEU A 119 14.96 2.33 -0.43
C LEU A 119 14.21 2.79 -1.69
N SER A 120 14.92 3.48 -2.59
CA SER A 120 14.33 4.01 -3.82
C SER A 120 14.64 3.12 -5.01
N CYS A 121 13.59 2.72 -5.74
CA CYS A 121 13.74 2.04 -7.02
C CYS A 121 13.85 3.06 -8.16
N LEU A 122 14.99 3.11 -8.84
CA LEU A 122 15.28 4.03 -9.95
C LEU A 122 15.17 3.37 -11.33
N LEU A 123 14.47 2.25 -11.44
CA LEU A 123 14.42 1.42 -12.67
C LEU A 123 14.01 2.19 -13.94
N TYR A 124 13.26 3.28 -13.80
CA TYR A 124 12.77 4.08 -14.93
C TYR A 124 13.52 5.39 -15.16
N THR A 125 14.42 5.77 -14.26
CA THR A 125 15.23 6.99 -14.39
C THR A 125 16.68 6.69 -14.78
N SER A 126 17.12 5.45 -14.65
CA SER A 126 18.43 5.01 -15.12
C SER A 126 18.30 4.45 -16.55
N PRO A 127 19.07 4.95 -17.52
CA PRO A 127 19.04 4.41 -18.87
C PRO A 127 19.49 2.96 -18.85
N SER A 128 18.53 2.05 -18.95
CA SER A 128 18.77 0.63 -19.10
C SER A 128 19.38 0.36 -20.48
N PRO A 129 20.26 -0.62 -20.66
CA PRO A 129 20.69 -1.06 -21.99
C PRO A 129 19.51 -1.41 -22.91
N ARG A 130 18.35 -1.79 -22.37
CA ARG A 130 17.10 -2.02 -23.12
C ARG A 130 16.45 -0.73 -23.61
N ASP A 131 16.63 0.40 -22.94
CA ASP A 131 16.04 1.68 -23.35
C ASP A 131 16.77 2.25 -24.58
N ARG A 132 18.07 1.97 -24.71
CA ARG A 132 18.85 2.31 -25.89
C ARG A 132 18.40 1.57 -27.15
N THR A 133 17.82 0.38 -27.03
CA THR A 133 17.34 -0.41 -28.17
C THR A 133 15.95 0.02 -28.61
N ARG A 134 15.12 0.58 -27.73
CA ARG A 134 13.80 1.10 -28.08
C ARG A 134 13.83 2.48 -28.76
N SER A 135 14.85 3.29 -28.48
CA SER A 135 15.02 4.61 -29.13
C SER A 135 15.52 4.54 -30.58
N ARG A 136 15.78 3.35 -31.11
CA ARG A 136 16.23 3.11 -32.49
C ARG A 136 15.15 2.49 -33.40
N MET A 137 13.87 2.66 -33.11
CA MET A 137 12.86 2.42 -34.15
C MET A 137 12.97 3.56 -35.19
N PRO A 138 13.30 3.24 -36.47
CA PRO A 138 13.24 4.26 -37.48
C PRO A 138 11.81 4.76 -37.59
N SER A 139 11.62 6.07 -37.54
CA SER A 139 10.38 6.68 -37.97
C SER A 139 10.15 6.22 -39.41
N SER A 140 9.15 5.36 -39.63
CA SER A 140 8.68 5.03 -40.96
C SER A 140 8.25 6.31 -41.64
N ALA A 141 8.95 6.65 -42.74
CA ALA A 141 8.56 7.66 -43.69
C ALA A 141 7.19 7.31 -44.31
#